data_bb9416518e0bbad36296c564b1515042
#
_entry.id   bb9416518e0bbad36296c564b1515042
#
_cell.length_a   1.000
_cell.length_b   1.000
_cell.length_c   1.000
_cell.angle_alpha   90.00
_cell.angle_beta   90.00
_cell.angle_gamma   90.00
#
_symmetry.space_group_name_H-M   'P 1'
#
loop_
_entity.id
_entity.type
_entity.pdbx_description
1 polymer ?
#
loop_
_entity_poly.entity_id
_entity_poly.type
_entity_poly.pdbx_seq_one_letter_code
_entity_poly.pdbx_strand_id
1 'polypeptide(L)'
;MTTIKRKAGALWGGNLKVGNGMISTESKVLFETPYSFSTRFEEEDGSNPEELIAAAHAACYSMAFANVIDQEGYDPISIDTQATCSLEKKEEGGFGITKMELHIRGEVDGLDDEETFLELAKKADQGCPVSNLLRQGLEIEHQVELV
;
A
#
# COMPACT_ATOMS: atom_id res chain seq x y z
N MET A 1 -4.07 -1.55 25.37
CA MET A 1 -4.05 -1.32 23.89
C MET A 1 -4.80 -2.43 23.19
N THR A 2 -5.72 -2.09 22.32
CA THR A 2 -6.46 -3.07 21.53
C THR A 2 -5.67 -3.43 20.29
N THR A 3 -5.47 -4.70 20.02
CA THR A 3 -4.81 -5.18 18.81
C THR A 3 -5.86 -5.63 17.80
N ILE A 4 -5.83 -5.02 16.62
CA ILE A 4 -6.67 -5.42 15.49
C ILE A 4 -5.80 -6.24 14.56
N LYS A 5 -6.25 -7.47 14.23
CA LYS A 5 -5.51 -8.39 13.35
C LYS A 5 -6.27 -8.58 12.05
N ARG A 6 -5.56 -8.49 10.93
CA ARG A 6 -6.10 -8.76 9.60
C ARG A 6 -5.21 -9.80 8.94
N LYS A 7 -5.83 -10.74 8.24
CA LYS A 7 -5.13 -11.90 7.69
C LYS A 7 -5.31 -12.03 6.18
N ALA A 8 -4.29 -12.55 5.54
CA ALA A 8 -4.33 -12.92 4.14
C ALA A 8 -3.40 -14.11 3.95
N GLY A 9 -3.57 -14.80 2.84
CA GLY A 9 -2.71 -15.91 2.47
C GLY A 9 -2.45 -15.94 0.98
N ALA A 10 -1.39 -16.62 0.60
CA ALA A 10 -1.07 -16.85 -0.80
C ALA A 10 -0.53 -18.26 -0.98
N LEU A 11 -0.86 -18.86 -2.11
CA LEU A 11 -0.37 -20.17 -2.52
C LEU A 11 0.40 -20.02 -3.81
N TRP A 12 1.57 -20.62 -3.89
CA TRP A 12 2.37 -20.65 -5.13
C TRP A 12 2.71 -22.09 -5.48
N GLY A 13 2.53 -22.44 -6.75
CA GLY A 13 2.90 -23.74 -7.27
C GLY A 13 3.86 -23.60 -8.45
N GLY A 14 4.92 -24.39 -8.43
CA GLY A 14 5.91 -24.41 -9.51
C GLY A 14 7.09 -23.46 -9.29
N ASN A 15 7.95 -23.33 -10.30
CA ASN A 15 9.07 -22.41 -10.21
C ASN A 15 8.62 -20.96 -10.46
N LEU A 16 9.53 -20.02 -10.30
CA LEU A 16 9.19 -18.60 -10.39
C LEU A 16 8.63 -18.19 -11.76
N LYS A 17 9.24 -18.66 -12.84
CA LYS A 17 8.92 -18.18 -14.19
C LYS A 17 7.68 -18.80 -14.82
N VAL A 18 7.47 -20.08 -14.58
CA VAL A 18 6.37 -20.82 -15.22
C VAL A 18 5.30 -21.29 -14.24
N GLY A 19 5.52 -21.10 -12.95
CA GLY A 19 4.52 -21.38 -11.93
C GLY A 19 3.42 -20.33 -11.90
N ASN A 20 2.51 -20.50 -10.97
CA ASN A 20 1.44 -19.54 -10.75
C ASN A 20 1.00 -19.58 -9.30
N GLY A 21 0.30 -18.53 -8.90
CA GLY A 21 -0.18 -18.42 -7.55
C GLY A 21 -1.54 -17.76 -7.46
N MET A 22 -2.05 -17.71 -6.26
CA MET A 22 -3.31 -17.04 -5.96
C MET A 22 -3.24 -16.39 -4.58
N ILE A 23 -3.93 -15.28 -4.44
CA ILE A 23 -3.97 -14.49 -3.21
C ILE A 23 -5.41 -14.46 -2.71
N SER A 24 -5.60 -14.66 -1.40
CA SER A 24 -6.91 -14.52 -0.77
C SER A 24 -6.78 -13.74 0.53
N THR A 25 -7.76 -12.90 0.80
CA THR A 25 -7.86 -12.18 2.07
C THR A 25 -8.93 -12.82 2.95
N GLU A 26 -8.83 -12.61 4.24
CA GLU A 26 -9.83 -13.11 5.20
C GLU A 26 -11.22 -12.60 4.86
N SER A 27 -11.34 -11.35 4.42
CA SER A 27 -12.60 -10.73 4.01
C SER A 27 -13.13 -11.25 2.68
N LYS A 28 -12.29 -11.96 1.92
CA LYS A 28 -12.58 -12.43 0.56
C LYS A 28 -12.75 -11.31 -0.46
N VAL A 29 -12.32 -10.09 -0.14
CA VAL A 29 -12.27 -9.01 -1.12
C VAL A 29 -11.30 -9.35 -2.25
N LEU A 30 -10.24 -10.10 -1.94
CA LEU A 30 -9.47 -10.88 -2.90
C LEU A 30 -9.74 -12.35 -2.59
N PHE A 31 -10.14 -13.11 -3.58
CA PHE A 31 -10.45 -14.53 -3.40
C PHE A 31 -9.86 -15.34 -4.55
N GLU A 32 -8.86 -16.17 -4.24
CA GLU A 32 -8.15 -16.96 -5.23
C GLU A 32 -7.70 -16.12 -6.44
N THR A 33 -7.29 -14.89 -6.15
CA THR A 33 -6.91 -13.92 -7.17
C THR A 33 -5.57 -14.32 -7.77
N PRO A 34 -5.49 -14.58 -9.08
CA PRO A 34 -4.27 -15.10 -9.70
C PRO A 34 -3.15 -14.05 -9.72
N TYR A 35 -1.91 -14.53 -9.57
CA TYR A 35 -0.72 -13.74 -9.84
C TYR A 35 0.37 -14.66 -10.37
N SER A 36 1.32 -14.08 -11.09
CA SER A 36 2.36 -14.84 -11.78
C SER A 36 3.60 -13.98 -11.97
N PHE A 37 4.64 -14.57 -12.55
CA PHE A 37 5.82 -13.80 -12.96
C PHE A 37 5.43 -12.67 -13.92
N SER A 38 4.57 -12.96 -14.89
CA SER A 38 4.15 -11.98 -15.89
C SER A 38 3.34 -10.83 -15.30
N THR A 39 2.48 -11.08 -14.34
CA THR A 39 1.68 -10.01 -13.70
C THR A 39 2.53 -9.15 -12.77
N ARG A 40 3.66 -9.66 -12.28
CA ARG A 40 4.52 -8.93 -11.37
C ARG A 40 5.67 -8.20 -12.07
N PHE A 41 6.36 -8.86 -13.00
CA PHE A 41 7.60 -8.37 -13.60
C PHE A 41 7.45 -7.99 -15.07
N GLU A 42 6.33 -8.30 -15.69
CA GLU A 42 6.04 -8.00 -17.09
C GLU A 42 4.74 -7.18 -17.17
N GLU A 43 4.17 -7.07 -18.36
CA GLU A 43 3.02 -6.19 -18.60
C GLU A 43 1.67 -6.92 -18.63
N GLU A 44 1.61 -8.14 -18.17
CA GLU A 44 0.34 -8.85 -18.07
C GLU A 44 -0.54 -8.25 -16.97
N ASP A 45 -1.78 -7.96 -17.28
CA ASP A 45 -2.74 -7.45 -16.29
C ASP A 45 -3.06 -8.53 -15.25
N GLY A 46 -3.05 -8.13 -14.00
CA GLY A 46 -3.35 -9.02 -12.89
C GLY A 46 -2.81 -8.47 -11.60
N SER A 47 -2.99 -9.23 -10.52
CA SER A 47 -2.53 -8.79 -9.22
C SER A 47 -1.03 -8.98 -9.05
N ASN A 48 -0.43 -8.22 -8.16
CA ASN A 48 0.96 -8.37 -7.75
C ASN A 48 1.18 -7.68 -6.39
N PRO A 49 2.22 -8.09 -5.66
CA PRO A 49 2.47 -7.54 -4.33
C PRO A 49 2.67 -6.02 -4.30
N GLU A 50 3.35 -5.47 -5.29
CA GLU A 50 3.68 -4.05 -5.32
C GLU A 50 2.44 -3.19 -5.51
N GLU A 51 1.54 -3.63 -6.38
CA GLU A 51 0.25 -2.95 -6.58
C GLU A 51 -0.60 -2.98 -5.32
N LEU A 52 -0.57 -4.10 -4.59
CA LEU A 52 -1.30 -4.23 -3.32
C LEU A 52 -0.72 -3.34 -2.22
N ILE A 53 0.60 -3.21 -2.18
CA ILE A 53 1.26 -2.27 -1.25
C ILE A 53 0.86 -0.83 -1.61
N ALA A 54 0.85 -0.48 -2.89
CA ALA A 54 0.44 0.83 -3.36
C ALA A 54 -1.03 1.12 -2.98
N ALA A 55 -1.91 0.14 -3.18
CA ALA A 55 -3.33 0.29 -2.81
C ALA A 55 -3.50 0.50 -1.31
N ALA A 56 -2.79 -0.26 -0.50
CA ALA A 56 -2.83 -0.12 0.96
C ALA A 56 -2.34 1.26 1.40
N HIS A 57 -1.24 1.73 0.80
CA HIS A 57 -0.67 3.04 1.14
C HIS A 57 -1.62 4.18 0.75
N ALA A 58 -2.17 4.14 -0.47
CA ALA A 58 -3.12 5.15 -0.95
C ALA A 58 -4.36 5.22 -0.05
N ALA A 59 -4.91 4.07 0.31
CA ALA A 59 -6.10 4.00 1.16
C ALA A 59 -5.83 4.55 2.56
N CYS A 60 -4.74 4.14 3.17
CA CYS A 60 -4.38 4.57 4.52
C CYS A 60 -4.09 6.07 4.57
N TYR A 61 -3.31 6.57 3.61
CA TYR A 61 -2.99 8.00 3.56
C TYR A 61 -4.25 8.86 3.35
N SER A 62 -5.15 8.46 2.46
CA SER A 62 -6.39 9.20 2.19
C SER A 62 -7.22 9.36 3.46
N MET A 63 -7.36 8.31 4.25
CA MET A 63 -8.09 8.37 5.52
C MET A 63 -7.37 9.22 6.55
N ALA A 64 -6.05 9.10 6.64
CA ALA A 64 -5.25 9.92 7.57
C ALA A 64 -5.38 11.40 7.23
N PHE A 65 -5.35 11.73 5.94
CA PHE A 65 -5.47 13.12 5.51
C PHE A 65 -6.87 13.67 5.76
N ALA A 66 -7.90 12.92 5.45
CA ALA A 66 -9.28 13.32 5.76
C ALA A 66 -9.46 13.59 7.26
N ASN A 67 -8.88 12.73 8.09
CA ASN A 67 -8.95 12.90 9.54
C ASN A 67 -8.24 14.18 10.02
N VAL A 68 -7.06 14.46 9.49
CA VAL A 68 -6.31 15.67 9.82
C VAL A 68 -7.09 16.93 9.43
N ILE A 69 -7.65 16.92 8.20
CA ILE A 69 -8.44 18.04 7.68
C ILE A 69 -9.66 18.29 8.58
N ASP A 70 -10.36 17.25 8.95
CA ASP A 70 -11.53 17.32 9.81
C ASP A 70 -11.17 17.87 11.19
N GLN A 71 -10.08 17.40 11.79
CA GLN A 71 -9.63 17.86 13.10
C GLN A 71 -9.21 19.33 13.10
N GLU A 72 -8.79 19.86 11.97
CA GLU A 72 -8.42 21.27 11.85
C GLU A 72 -9.61 22.17 11.52
N GLY A 73 -10.83 21.60 11.47
CA GLY A 73 -12.06 22.35 11.31
C GLY A 73 -12.52 22.57 9.88
N TYR A 74 -11.88 21.89 8.92
CA TYR A 74 -12.29 21.95 7.52
C TYR A 74 -13.11 20.70 7.15
N ASP A 75 -13.79 20.75 6.02
CA ASP A 75 -14.63 19.64 5.56
C ASP A 75 -13.97 18.94 4.36
N PRO A 76 -13.43 17.72 4.52
CA PRO A 76 -12.86 17.00 3.40
C PRO A 76 -13.97 16.42 2.51
N ILE A 77 -14.12 17.00 1.34
CA ILE A 77 -15.12 16.52 0.35
C ILE A 77 -14.60 15.25 -0.31
N SER A 78 -13.37 15.28 -0.83
CA SER A 78 -12.74 14.11 -1.41
C SER A 78 -11.23 14.21 -1.34
N ILE A 79 -10.58 13.08 -1.11
CA ILE A 79 -9.13 12.94 -1.17
C ILE A 79 -8.84 11.79 -2.14
N ASP A 80 -8.20 12.12 -3.26
CA ASP A 80 -7.79 11.16 -4.27
C ASP A 80 -6.27 11.00 -4.18
N THR A 81 -5.83 9.83 -3.74
CA THR A 81 -4.41 9.52 -3.61
C THR A 81 -4.03 8.44 -4.61
N GLN A 82 -3.06 8.75 -5.46
CA GLN A 82 -2.44 7.78 -6.36
C GLN A 82 -1.07 7.43 -5.79
N ALA A 83 -0.83 6.15 -5.56
CA ALA A 83 0.44 5.67 -5.03
C ALA A 83 1.17 4.86 -6.08
N THR A 84 2.49 5.08 -6.18
CA THR A 84 3.36 4.31 -7.06
C THR A 84 4.41 3.61 -6.22
N CYS A 85 4.49 2.29 -6.33
CA CYS A 85 5.48 1.46 -5.68
C CYS A 85 6.51 1.04 -6.72
N SER A 86 7.77 1.41 -6.52
CA SER A 86 8.84 1.10 -7.47
C SER A 86 9.59 -0.14 -7.06
N LEU A 87 9.65 -1.11 -7.97
CA LEU A 87 10.40 -2.36 -7.82
C LEU A 87 11.57 -2.30 -8.81
N GLU A 88 12.78 -2.46 -8.30
CA GLU A 88 14.00 -2.37 -9.11
C GLU A 88 14.86 -3.60 -8.98
N LYS A 89 15.48 -4.00 -10.08
CA LYS A 89 16.48 -5.05 -10.08
C LYS A 89 17.78 -4.49 -9.52
N LYS A 90 18.33 -5.15 -8.50
CA LYS A 90 19.59 -4.72 -7.87
C LYS A 90 20.80 -5.21 -8.66
N GLU A 91 21.89 -4.44 -8.64
CA GLU A 91 23.15 -4.81 -9.30
C GLU A 91 23.74 -6.09 -8.71
N GLU A 92 23.63 -6.28 -7.39
CA GLU A 92 24.11 -7.48 -6.70
C GLU A 92 23.18 -8.69 -6.87
N GLY A 93 22.08 -8.54 -7.60
CA GLY A 93 21.08 -9.59 -7.81
C GLY A 93 19.85 -9.39 -6.94
N GLY A 94 18.74 -10.00 -7.38
CA GLY A 94 17.46 -9.86 -6.72
C GLY A 94 16.76 -8.53 -7.02
N PHE A 95 15.64 -8.33 -6.38
CA PHE A 95 14.80 -7.14 -6.56
C PHE A 95 14.62 -6.42 -5.23
N GLY A 96 14.39 -5.13 -5.29
CA GLY A 96 14.08 -4.34 -4.09
C GLY A 96 12.99 -3.33 -4.37
N ILE A 97 12.17 -3.10 -3.37
CA ILE A 97 11.22 -1.99 -3.39
C ILE A 97 11.99 -0.77 -2.92
N THR A 98 12.15 0.20 -3.80
CA THR A 98 13.08 1.31 -3.58
C THR A 98 12.42 2.64 -3.28
N LYS A 99 11.14 2.79 -3.61
CA LYS A 99 10.48 4.07 -3.48
C LYS A 99 8.96 3.93 -3.49
N MET A 100 8.32 4.74 -2.69
CA MET A 100 6.88 5.00 -2.78
C MET A 100 6.68 6.47 -3.15
N GLU A 101 5.81 6.72 -4.11
CA GLU A 101 5.44 8.07 -4.51
C GLU A 101 3.93 8.23 -4.35
N LEU A 102 3.52 9.30 -3.69
CA LEU A 102 2.10 9.62 -3.52
C LEU A 102 1.80 10.91 -4.27
N HIS A 103 0.76 10.88 -5.06
CA HIS A 103 0.20 12.07 -5.71
C HIS A 103 -1.21 12.27 -5.17
N ILE A 104 -1.42 13.35 -4.45
CA ILE A 104 -2.65 13.60 -3.70
C ILE A 104 -3.39 14.79 -4.30
N ARG A 105 -4.68 14.62 -4.57
CA ARG A 105 -5.57 15.69 -4.99
C ARG A 105 -6.72 15.74 -3.99
N GLY A 106 -6.96 16.91 -3.43
CA GLY A 106 -8.00 17.06 -2.43
C GLY A 106 -8.97 18.17 -2.77
N GLU A 107 -10.23 17.93 -2.50
CA GLU A 107 -11.26 18.95 -2.50
C GLU A 107 -11.73 19.12 -1.06
N VAL A 108 -11.51 20.31 -0.50
CA VAL A 108 -11.76 20.59 0.91
C VAL A 108 -12.57 21.87 1.02
N ASP A 109 -13.76 21.77 1.60
CA ASP A 109 -14.60 22.93 1.80
C ASP A 109 -14.06 23.79 2.96
N GLY A 110 -14.01 25.09 2.72
CA GLY A 110 -13.49 26.06 3.70
C GLY A 110 -11.99 26.28 3.65
N LEU A 111 -11.27 25.55 2.80
CA LEU A 111 -9.83 25.66 2.66
C LEU A 111 -9.46 26.03 1.22
N ASP A 112 -8.94 27.24 1.02
CA ASP A 112 -8.49 27.71 -0.29
C ASP A 112 -7.01 28.09 -0.30
N ASP A 113 -6.32 27.91 0.81
CA ASP A 113 -4.89 28.23 0.97
C ASP A 113 -4.05 26.96 0.74
N GLU A 114 -3.30 26.95 -0.36
CA GLU A 114 -2.45 25.82 -0.72
C GLU A 114 -1.36 25.54 0.31
N GLU A 115 -0.79 26.57 0.94
CA GLU A 115 0.24 26.40 1.96
C GLU A 115 -0.30 25.62 3.17
N THR A 116 -1.49 25.96 3.63
CA THR A 116 -2.14 25.23 4.73
C THR A 116 -2.43 23.79 4.31
N PHE A 117 -2.92 23.58 3.08
CA PHE A 117 -3.17 22.24 2.55
C PHE A 117 -1.90 21.38 2.57
N LEU A 118 -0.76 21.93 2.16
CA LEU A 118 0.53 21.23 2.19
C LEU A 118 1.00 20.90 3.59
N GLU A 119 0.78 21.79 4.54
CA GLU A 119 1.12 21.54 5.96
C GLU A 119 0.28 20.39 6.53
N LEU A 120 -1.01 20.36 6.21
CA LEU A 120 -1.90 19.29 6.66
C LEU A 120 -1.54 17.97 6.01
N ALA A 121 -1.08 18.00 4.75
CA ALA A 121 -0.60 16.81 4.06
C ALA A 121 0.63 16.21 4.75
N LYS A 122 1.57 17.03 5.22
CA LYS A 122 2.73 16.56 5.97
C LYS A 122 2.32 15.94 7.31
N LYS A 123 1.36 16.55 7.98
CA LYS A 123 0.83 16.03 9.23
C LYS A 123 0.15 14.68 9.03
N ALA A 124 -0.57 14.52 7.90
CA ALA A 124 -1.19 13.26 7.51
C ALA A 124 -0.14 12.16 7.30
N ASP A 125 0.96 12.49 6.62
CA ASP A 125 2.06 11.55 6.39
C ASP A 125 2.66 11.06 7.71
N GLN A 126 2.87 11.95 8.65
CA GLN A 126 3.41 11.61 9.96
C GLN A 126 2.47 10.70 10.77
N GLY A 127 1.17 10.82 10.56
CA GLY A 127 0.16 10.01 11.24
C GLY A 127 -0.31 8.78 10.47
N CYS A 128 0.16 8.58 9.25
CA CYS A 128 -0.25 7.44 8.43
C CYS A 128 0.51 6.17 8.83
N PRO A 129 -0.19 5.15 9.40
CA PRO A 129 0.48 3.93 9.83
C PRO A 129 1.26 3.21 8.74
N VAL A 130 0.77 3.20 7.49
CA VAL A 130 1.48 2.55 6.37
C VAL A 130 2.72 3.34 5.99
N SER A 131 2.65 4.68 5.93
CA SER A 131 3.84 5.50 5.69
C SER A 131 4.93 5.22 6.74
N ASN A 132 4.54 5.14 8.00
CA ASN A 132 5.48 4.87 9.08
C ASN A 132 6.06 3.46 9.01
N LEU A 133 5.24 2.46 8.69
CA LEU A 133 5.69 1.09 8.45
C LEU A 133 6.76 1.06 7.35
N LEU A 134 6.48 1.66 6.20
CA LEU A 134 7.38 1.62 5.05
C LEU A 134 8.69 2.35 5.31
N ARG A 135 8.66 3.38 6.16
CA ARG A 135 9.83 4.17 6.50
C ARG A 135 10.74 3.48 7.52
N GLN A 136 10.15 2.76 8.48
CA GLN A 136 10.87 2.19 9.64
C GLN A 136 11.02 0.67 9.58
N GLY A 137 10.08 -0.03 8.95
CA GLY A 137 10.02 -1.48 9.01
C GLY A 137 9.46 -1.99 10.33
N LEU A 138 9.45 -3.31 10.49
CA LEU A 138 8.99 -3.96 11.71
C LEU A 138 9.59 -5.36 11.84
N GLU A 139 9.41 -5.96 13.00
CA GLU A 139 9.85 -7.32 13.27
C GLU A 139 9.00 -8.32 12.49
N ILE A 140 9.65 -9.32 11.89
CA ILE A 140 8.98 -10.39 11.15
C ILE A 140 9.30 -11.73 11.81
N GLU A 141 8.27 -12.43 12.24
CA GLU A 141 8.40 -13.76 12.83
C GLU A 141 7.96 -14.83 11.83
N HIS A 142 8.66 -15.96 11.82
CA HIS A 142 8.35 -17.07 10.92
C HIS A 142 8.02 -18.34 11.68
N GLN A 143 7.05 -19.08 11.20
CA GLN A 143 6.84 -20.47 11.53
C GLN A 143 6.85 -21.24 10.23
N VAL A 144 7.77 -22.20 10.10
CA VAL A 144 8.01 -22.88 8.83
C VAL A 144 7.90 -24.39 9.03
N GLU A 145 7.18 -25.03 8.15
CA GLU A 145 6.93 -26.46 8.22
C GLU A 145 7.08 -27.10 6.84
N LEU A 146 7.89 -28.16 6.77
CA LEU A 146 8.00 -28.97 5.55
C LEU A 146 6.94 -30.05 5.57
N VAL A 147 6.15 -30.09 4.54
CA VAL A 147 5.03 -31.03 4.42
C VAL A 147 5.40 -32.15 3.44
#